data_4792b5da640aa8c16b87bd2e75fbcdf9
#
_entry.id   4792b5da640aa8c16b87bd2e75fbcdf9
#
_cell.length_a   1.000
_cell.length_b   1.000
_cell.length_c   1.000
_cell.angle_alpha   90.00
_cell.angle_beta   90.00
_cell.angle_gamma   90.00
#
_symmetry.space_group_name_H-M   'P 1'
#
loop_
_entity.id
_entity.type
_entity.pdbx_description
1 polymer ?
#
loop_
_entity_poly.entity_id
_entity_poly.type
_entity_poly.pdbx_seq_one_letter_code
_entity_poly.pdbx_strand_id
1 'polypeptide(L)'
;VIRKAHDRNIKVFIFSAKDFESKEAYESVIFEKVKDLDYIFLAGYMRIISPYFLEKYKKTILNLHPSLLPKFKGKDAIEQAFNAGEKEIGISIHYVNEELDGGEVIAQRSFEVSDEDTIETVTEKVHKLEHKLYPEVILKLVEEALWLKEH
;
A
#
# COMPACT_ATOMS: atom_id res chain seq x y z
N VAL A 1 10.95 8.01 -7.29
CA VAL A 1 10.60 8.23 -5.88
C VAL A 1 11.74 8.90 -5.14
N ILE A 2 12.96 8.34 -5.10
CA ILE A 2 14.14 8.84 -4.34
C ILE A 2 14.42 10.32 -4.61
N ARG A 3 14.54 10.73 -5.89
CA ARG A 3 14.78 12.13 -6.27
C ARG A 3 13.70 13.06 -5.73
N LYS A 4 12.41 12.69 -5.85
CA LYS A 4 11.30 13.50 -5.33
C LYS A 4 11.32 13.64 -3.81
N ALA A 5 11.82 12.66 -3.08
CA ALA A 5 12.00 12.72 -1.64
C ALA A 5 13.16 13.67 -1.26
N HIS A 6 14.30 13.56 -1.94
CA HIS A 6 15.42 14.47 -1.76
C HIS A 6 15.03 15.93 -2.00
N ASP A 7 14.33 16.22 -3.11
CA ASP A 7 13.88 17.57 -3.46
C ASP A 7 12.95 18.19 -2.40
N ARG A 8 12.42 17.37 -1.49
CA ARG A 8 11.51 17.77 -0.40
C ARG A 8 12.12 17.61 1.00
N ASN A 9 13.42 17.36 1.08
CA ASN A 9 14.14 17.11 2.34
C ASN A 9 13.55 15.94 3.16
N ILE A 10 12.96 14.93 2.48
CA ILE A 10 12.46 13.73 3.11
C ILE A 10 13.62 12.74 3.26
N LYS A 11 13.82 12.25 4.48
CA LYS A 11 14.87 11.27 4.77
C LYS A 11 14.62 9.96 4.02
N VAL A 12 15.64 9.47 3.32
CA VAL A 12 15.55 8.28 2.48
C VAL A 12 16.52 7.22 3.00
N PHE A 13 16.03 5.99 3.10
CA PHE A 13 16.83 4.79 3.32
C PHE A 13 16.58 3.81 2.18
N ILE A 14 17.65 3.23 1.64
CA ILE A 14 17.59 2.28 0.55
C ILE A 14 18.09 0.93 1.05
N PHE A 15 17.26 -0.09 0.94
CA PHE A 15 17.58 -1.46 1.33
C PHE A 15 17.25 -2.41 0.19
N SER A 16 18.14 -3.36 -0.06
CA SER A 16 17.85 -4.50 -0.91
C SER A 16 17.76 -5.75 -0.05
N ALA A 17 16.66 -6.49 -0.16
CA ALA A 17 16.52 -7.74 0.60
C ALA A 17 17.57 -8.79 0.21
N LYS A 18 18.22 -8.63 -0.96
CA LYS A 18 19.32 -9.51 -1.40
C LYS A 18 20.61 -9.31 -0.59
N ASP A 19 20.71 -8.19 0.12
CA ASP A 19 21.89 -7.85 0.92
C ASP A 19 21.83 -8.43 2.34
N PHE A 20 20.77 -9.21 2.64
CA PHE A 20 20.52 -9.78 3.97
C PHE A 20 20.42 -11.30 3.91
N GLU A 21 20.89 -11.96 4.95
CA GLU A 21 20.91 -13.42 5.07
C GLU A 21 19.50 -14.02 5.24
N SER A 22 18.57 -13.26 5.81
CA SER A 22 17.20 -13.70 6.06
C SER A 22 16.19 -12.54 5.94
N LYS A 23 14.91 -12.91 5.85
CA LYS A 23 13.81 -11.94 5.87
C LYS A 23 13.75 -11.19 7.20
N GLU A 24 13.96 -11.88 8.31
CA GLU A 24 13.98 -11.29 9.66
C GLU A 24 15.12 -10.28 9.80
N ALA A 25 16.32 -10.58 9.28
CA ALA A 25 17.44 -9.65 9.29
C ALA A 25 17.12 -8.38 8.51
N TYR A 26 16.54 -8.53 7.33
CA TYR A 26 16.07 -7.40 6.51
C TYR A 26 15.00 -6.57 7.22
N GLU A 27 13.97 -7.22 7.77
CA GLU A 27 12.88 -6.54 8.46
C GLU A 27 13.32 -5.90 9.78
N SER A 28 14.29 -6.48 10.49
CA SER A 28 14.88 -5.87 11.70
C SER A 28 15.52 -4.51 11.41
N VAL A 29 16.24 -4.39 10.30
CA VAL A 29 16.84 -3.11 9.90
C VAL A 29 15.77 -2.09 9.54
N ILE A 30 14.70 -2.50 8.86
CA ILE A 30 13.57 -1.61 8.57
C ILE A 30 12.91 -1.19 9.89
N PHE A 31 12.63 -2.13 10.79
CA PHE A 31 12.00 -1.86 12.07
C PHE A 31 12.75 -0.78 12.87
N GLU A 32 14.09 -0.87 12.96
CA GLU A 32 14.90 0.14 13.66
C GLU A 32 14.77 1.56 13.05
N LYS A 33 14.39 1.67 11.77
CA LYS A 33 14.17 2.95 11.12
C LYS A 33 12.76 3.51 11.31
N VAL A 34 11.79 2.66 11.59
CA VAL A 34 10.36 3.04 11.62
C VAL A 34 9.70 2.88 12.98
N LYS A 35 10.35 2.25 13.98
CA LYS A 35 9.77 1.93 15.30
C LYS A 35 9.17 3.12 16.04
N ASP A 36 9.71 4.31 15.84
CA ASP A 36 9.23 5.53 16.48
C ASP A 36 8.15 6.28 15.68
N LEU A 37 7.87 5.83 14.46
CA LEU A 37 6.82 6.41 13.62
C LEU A 37 5.45 5.89 14.04
N ASP A 38 4.40 6.71 13.89
CA ASP A 38 3.02 6.32 14.22
C ASP A 38 2.33 5.54 13.10
N TYR A 39 2.77 5.74 11.84
CA TYR A 39 2.18 5.14 10.66
C TYR A 39 3.23 4.62 9.68
N ILE A 40 2.93 3.51 9.03
CA ILE A 40 3.64 3.02 7.85
C ILE A 40 2.64 2.94 6.69
N PHE A 41 2.96 3.57 5.57
CA PHE A 41 2.17 3.53 4.35
C PHE A 41 2.92 2.78 3.27
N LEU A 42 2.41 1.62 2.88
CA LEU A 42 2.99 0.78 1.84
C LEU A 42 2.46 1.22 0.47
N ALA A 43 3.35 1.42 -0.47
CA ALA A 43 3.04 1.73 -1.86
C ALA A 43 3.95 0.91 -2.78
N GLY A 44 3.37 -0.04 -3.50
CA GLY A 44 4.12 -0.97 -4.34
C GLY A 44 5.04 -1.90 -3.55
N TYR A 45 4.73 -2.18 -2.30
CA TYR A 45 5.47 -3.14 -1.49
C TYR A 45 5.03 -4.56 -1.84
N MET A 46 5.88 -5.29 -2.56
CA MET A 46 5.56 -6.59 -3.16
C MET A 46 5.92 -7.79 -2.27
N ARG A 47 6.07 -7.60 -0.97
CA ARG A 47 6.44 -8.63 -0.01
C ARG A 47 5.40 -8.74 1.09
N ILE A 48 5.19 -9.95 1.60
CA ILE A 48 4.39 -10.16 2.82
C ILE A 48 5.21 -9.67 4.00
N ILE A 49 4.65 -8.83 4.84
CA ILE A 49 5.25 -8.46 6.13
C ILE A 49 5.18 -9.68 7.07
N SER A 50 6.27 -9.99 7.76
CA SER A 50 6.30 -11.16 8.63
C SER A 50 5.50 -10.95 9.91
N PRO A 51 5.02 -12.03 10.55
CA PRO A 51 4.45 -11.96 11.89
C PRO A 51 5.41 -11.33 12.90
N TYR A 52 6.71 -11.62 12.77
CA TYR A 52 7.75 -11.02 13.59
C TYR A 52 7.75 -9.48 13.54
N PHE A 53 7.61 -8.90 12.34
CA PHE A 53 7.54 -7.45 12.20
C PHE A 53 6.24 -6.90 12.79
N LEU A 54 5.10 -7.55 12.51
CA LEU A 54 3.78 -7.15 13.02
C LEU A 54 3.68 -7.23 14.53
N GLU A 55 4.30 -8.23 15.16
CA GLU A 55 4.37 -8.34 16.62
C GLU A 55 5.17 -7.22 17.28
N LYS A 56 6.20 -6.73 16.61
CA LYS A 56 7.04 -5.63 17.11
C LYS A 56 6.45 -4.26 16.81
N TYR A 57 5.96 -4.05 15.58
CA TYR A 57 5.36 -2.79 15.17
C TYR A 57 3.84 -2.85 15.35
N LYS A 58 3.39 -2.52 16.55
CA LYS A 58 1.96 -2.57 16.94
C LYS A 58 1.17 -1.33 16.58
N LYS A 59 1.69 -0.48 15.71
CA LYS A 59 1.02 0.72 15.23
C LYS A 59 0.43 0.46 13.83
N THR A 60 -0.15 1.48 13.26
CA THR A 60 -0.89 1.36 11.99
C THR A 60 0.02 1.14 10.79
N ILE A 61 -0.24 0.10 10.03
CA ILE A 61 0.35 -0.15 8.71
C ILE A 61 -0.81 -0.22 7.72
N LEU A 62 -0.76 0.60 6.69
CA LEU A 62 -1.70 0.58 5.56
C LEU A 62 -1.01 0.13 4.29
N ASN A 63 -1.75 -0.60 3.47
CA ASN A 63 -1.33 -0.97 2.13
C ASN A 63 -2.34 -0.49 1.09
N LEU A 64 -1.81 -0.10 -0.06
CA LEU A 64 -2.57 0.17 -1.27
C LEU A 64 -2.49 -1.04 -2.18
N HIS A 65 -3.63 -1.66 -2.49
CA HIS A 65 -3.74 -2.82 -3.36
C HIS A 65 -4.56 -2.50 -4.62
N PRO A 66 -4.06 -2.83 -5.82
CA PRO A 66 -4.69 -2.42 -7.07
C PRO A 66 -5.81 -3.37 -7.51
N SER A 67 -6.74 -3.67 -6.61
CA SER A 67 -7.99 -4.38 -6.90
C SER A 67 -9.10 -3.95 -5.94
N LEU A 68 -10.34 -4.34 -6.28
CA LEU A 68 -11.48 -4.24 -5.37
C LEU A 68 -11.50 -5.48 -4.46
N LEU A 69 -10.77 -5.42 -3.34
CA LEU A 69 -10.73 -6.50 -2.36
C LEU A 69 -12.15 -6.88 -1.89
N PRO A 70 -12.44 -8.16 -1.65
CA PRO A 70 -11.48 -9.28 -1.54
C PRO A 70 -11.10 -9.97 -2.87
N LYS A 71 -11.53 -9.44 -4.03
CA LYS A 71 -11.16 -10.00 -5.34
C LYS A 71 -9.70 -9.72 -5.67
N PHE A 72 -9.06 -10.64 -6.38
CA PHE A 72 -7.72 -10.49 -6.97
C PHE A 72 -6.64 -10.08 -5.95
N LYS A 73 -6.56 -10.80 -4.84
CA LYS A 73 -5.47 -10.68 -3.86
C LYS A 73 -4.13 -11.06 -4.51
N GLY A 74 -3.05 -10.49 -4.01
CA GLY A 74 -1.70 -10.85 -4.40
C GLY A 74 -1.22 -10.16 -5.68
N LYS A 75 -0.38 -10.87 -6.42
CA LYS A 75 0.38 -10.34 -7.55
C LYS A 75 -0.47 -10.17 -8.81
N ASP A 76 -0.09 -9.21 -9.65
CA ASP A 76 -0.68 -8.98 -10.98
C ASP A 76 -2.21 -8.76 -10.97
N ALA A 77 -2.72 -8.13 -9.90
CA ALA A 77 -4.15 -7.97 -9.64
C ALA A 77 -4.90 -7.21 -10.76
N ILE A 78 -4.27 -6.21 -11.36
CA ILE A 78 -4.87 -5.44 -12.47
C ILE A 78 -5.08 -6.36 -13.69
N GLU A 79 -4.04 -7.13 -14.05
CA GLU A 79 -4.10 -8.07 -15.18
C GLU A 79 -5.12 -9.18 -14.92
N GLN A 80 -5.17 -9.69 -13.69
CA GLN A 80 -6.16 -10.69 -13.30
C GLN A 80 -7.59 -10.17 -13.45
N ALA A 81 -7.87 -8.96 -12.96
CA ALA A 81 -9.19 -8.36 -13.06
C ALA A 81 -9.60 -8.08 -14.53
N PHE A 82 -8.68 -7.54 -15.32
CA PHE A 82 -8.91 -7.25 -16.73
C PHE A 82 -9.16 -8.54 -17.54
N ASN A 83 -8.32 -9.57 -17.36
CA ASN A 83 -8.46 -10.85 -18.05
C ASN A 83 -9.71 -11.64 -17.62
N ALA A 84 -10.18 -11.42 -16.39
CA ALA A 84 -11.45 -11.98 -15.92
C ALA A 84 -12.69 -11.27 -16.53
N GLY A 85 -12.49 -10.19 -17.28
CA GLY A 85 -13.58 -9.43 -17.89
C GLY A 85 -14.41 -8.63 -16.88
N GLU A 86 -13.80 -8.22 -15.76
CA GLU A 86 -14.47 -7.37 -14.78
C GLU A 86 -14.88 -6.05 -15.43
N LYS A 87 -16.15 -5.68 -15.22
CA LYS A 87 -16.69 -4.42 -15.75
C LYS A 87 -16.34 -3.22 -14.89
N GLU A 88 -15.91 -3.47 -13.67
CA GLU A 88 -15.48 -2.48 -12.71
C GLU A 88 -14.13 -2.90 -12.10
N ILE A 89 -13.13 -2.05 -12.23
CA ILE A 89 -11.78 -2.24 -11.71
C ILE A 89 -11.44 -1.06 -10.80
N GLY A 90 -10.68 -1.31 -9.75
CA GLY A 90 -10.35 -0.26 -8.81
C GLY A 90 -9.21 -0.62 -7.88
N ILE A 91 -9.16 0.10 -6.77
CA ILE A 91 -8.12 0.01 -5.75
C ILE A 91 -8.74 -0.09 -4.38
N SER A 92 -8.03 -0.71 -3.47
CA SER A 92 -8.38 -0.80 -2.05
C SER A 92 -7.24 -0.31 -1.17
N ILE A 93 -7.57 0.42 -0.12
CA ILE A 93 -6.66 0.73 0.97
C ILE A 93 -7.14 -0.05 2.18
N HIS A 94 -6.23 -0.82 2.78
CA HIS A 94 -6.56 -1.71 3.89
C HIS A 94 -5.47 -1.71 4.96
N TYR A 95 -5.85 -2.09 6.18
CA TYR A 95 -4.89 -2.39 7.23
C TYR A 95 -4.10 -3.65 6.87
N VAL A 96 -2.83 -3.67 7.25
CA VAL A 96 -1.98 -4.85 7.09
C VAL A 96 -2.08 -5.73 8.32
N ASN A 97 -2.34 -7.01 8.10
CA ASN A 97 -2.31 -8.08 9.09
C ASN A 97 -1.46 -9.26 8.56
N GLU A 98 -1.56 -10.42 9.19
CA GLU A 98 -0.80 -11.62 8.79
C GLU A 98 -1.29 -12.24 7.48
N GLU A 99 -2.53 -11.94 7.06
CA GLU A 99 -3.11 -12.43 5.83
C GLU A 99 -2.74 -11.54 4.65
N LEU A 100 -2.30 -12.13 3.55
CA LEU A 100 -2.02 -11.40 2.31
C LEU A 100 -3.28 -10.68 1.82
N ASP A 101 -3.22 -9.34 1.74
CA ASP A 101 -4.33 -8.48 1.34
C ASP A 101 -5.66 -8.80 2.04
N GLY A 102 -5.56 -9.27 3.30
CA GLY A 102 -6.70 -9.78 4.08
C GLY A 102 -7.15 -8.86 5.21
N GLY A 103 -6.43 -7.77 5.48
CA GLY A 103 -6.81 -6.81 6.51
C GLY A 103 -8.06 -6.01 6.16
N GLU A 104 -8.63 -5.35 7.16
CA GLU A 104 -9.82 -4.52 7.01
C GLU A 104 -9.63 -3.43 5.95
N VAL A 105 -10.55 -3.38 4.98
CA VAL A 105 -10.58 -2.36 3.93
C VAL A 105 -11.21 -1.08 4.47
N ILE A 106 -10.48 0.03 4.40
CA ILE A 106 -10.93 1.34 4.91
C ILE A 106 -11.36 2.30 3.81
N ALA A 107 -10.92 2.08 2.58
CA ALA A 107 -11.35 2.86 1.42
C ALA A 107 -11.20 2.06 0.13
N GLN A 108 -12.12 2.28 -0.78
CA GLN A 108 -12.07 1.75 -2.15
C GLN A 108 -12.50 2.84 -3.15
N ARG A 109 -11.97 2.77 -4.34
CA ARG A 109 -12.42 3.58 -5.47
C ARG A 109 -12.24 2.79 -6.75
N SER A 110 -13.20 2.93 -7.68
CA SER A 110 -13.25 2.17 -8.91
C SER A 110 -13.58 3.06 -10.11
N PHE A 111 -13.51 2.47 -11.29
CA PHE A 111 -13.98 3.01 -12.55
C PHE A 111 -14.57 1.88 -13.41
N GLU A 112 -15.47 2.23 -14.31
CA GLU A 112 -16.01 1.31 -15.31
C GLU A 112 -15.00 1.07 -16.43
N VAL A 113 -14.84 -0.20 -16.82
CA VAL A 113 -14.02 -0.63 -17.96
C VAL A 113 -14.89 -0.60 -19.21
N SER A 114 -14.45 0.14 -20.22
CA SER A 114 -15.12 0.18 -21.51
C SER A 114 -14.60 -0.88 -22.47
N ASP A 115 -15.36 -1.17 -23.52
CA ASP A 115 -14.96 -2.12 -24.56
C ASP A 115 -13.73 -1.65 -25.38
N GLU A 116 -13.39 -0.36 -25.29
CA GLU A 116 -12.22 0.24 -25.93
C GLU A 116 -10.96 0.20 -25.05
N ASP A 117 -11.10 -0.19 -23.77
CA ASP A 117 -9.98 -0.22 -22.84
C ASP A 117 -9.04 -1.40 -23.13
N THR A 118 -7.76 -1.11 -23.05
CA THR A 118 -6.67 -2.09 -23.05
C THR A 118 -6.08 -2.22 -21.66
N ILE A 119 -5.24 -3.24 -21.45
CA ILE A 119 -4.55 -3.41 -20.15
C ILE A 119 -3.70 -2.18 -19.81
N GLU A 120 -3.11 -1.52 -20.79
CA GLU A 120 -2.33 -0.30 -20.61
C GLU A 120 -3.21 0.85 -20.13
N THR A 121 -4.36 1.09 -20.77
CA THR A 121 -5.27 2.18 -20.38
C THR A 121 -5.89 1.92 -19.02
N VAL A 122 -6.25 0.68 -18.71
CA VAL A 122 -6.74 0.29 -17.39
C VAL A 122 -5.67 0.51 -16.32
N THR A 123 -4.42 0.11 -16.57
CA THR A 123 -3.30 0.33 -15.65
C THR A 123 -3.08 1.82 -15.38
N GLU A 124 -3.14 2.66 -16.41
CA GLU A 124 -3.04 4.13 -16.24
C GLU A 124 -4.19 4.69 -15.38
N LYS A 125 -5.43 4.22 -15.61
CA LYS A 125 -6.60 4.62 -14.81
C LYS A 125 -6.42 4.22 -13.34
N VAL A 126 -5.95 3.00 -13.06
CA VAL A 126 -5.64 2.53 -11.72
C VAL A 126 -4.61 3.44 -11.05
N HIS A 127 -3.48 3.74 -11.71
CA HIS A 127 -2.47 4.64 -11.15
C HIS A 127 -2.98 6.07 -10.87
N LYS A 128 -3.89 6.58 -11.70
CA LYS A 128 -4.54 7.87 -11.42
C LYS A 128 -5.41 7.82 -10.16
N LEU A 129 -6.13 6.71 -9.94
CA LEU A 129 -6.89 6.51 -8.71
C LEU A 129 -5.98 6.40 -7.49
N GLU A 130 -4.87 5.64 -7.58
CA GLU A 130 -3.90 5.50 -6.51
C GLU A 130 -3.34 6.86 -6.05
N HIS A 131 -2.89 7.67 -7.01
CA HIS A 131 -2.33 9.00 -6.75
C HIS A 131 -3.33 9.98 -6.14
N LYS A 132 -4.62 9.73 -6.31
CA LYS A 132 -5.68 10.58 -5.75
C LYS A 132 -6.17 10.06 -4.39
N LEU A 133 -6.56 8.79 -4.32
CA LEU A 133 -7.19 8.24 -3.12
C LEU A 133 -6.22 8.06 -1.96
N TYR A 134 -4.98 7.58 -2.22
CA TYR A 134 -4.07 7.27 -1.13
C TYR A 134 -3.66 8.51 -0.32
N PRO A 135 -3.26 9.63 -0.93
CA PRO A 135 -3.02 10.87 -0.18
C PRO A 135 -4.26 11.39 0.58
N GLU A 136 -5.47 11.28 -0.01
CA GLU A 136 -6.71 11.69 0.66
C GLU A 136 -6.93 10.90 1.97
N VAL A 137 -6.76 9.58 1.92
CA VAL A 137 -6.94 8.70 3.09
C VAL A 137 -5.85 8.95 4.13
N ILE A 138 -4.59 9.10 3.70
CA ILE A 138 -3.47 9.39 4.61
C ILE A 138 -3.71 10.71 5.37
N LEU A 139 -4.09 11.77 4.66
CA LEU A 139 -4.35 13.08 5.27
C LEU A 139 -5.48 13.00 6.29
N LYS A 140 -6.58 12.34 5.93
CA LYS A 140 -7.73 12.16 6.85
C LYS A 140 -7.32 11.45 8.14
N LEU A 141 -6.58 10.34 8.04
CA LEU A 141 -6.11 9.59 9.21
C LEU A 141 -5.19 10.42 10.11
N VAL A 142 -4.27 11.18 9.51
CA VAL A 142 -3.35 12.03 10.27
C VAL A 142 -4.08 13.17 10.95
N GLU A 143 -5.04 13.81 10.28
CA GLU A 143 -5.87 14.87 10.85
C GLU A 143 -6.73 14.37 12.04
N GLU A 144 -7.38 13.21 11.89
CA GLU A 144 -8.14 12.56 12.97
C GLU A 144 -7.26 12.24 14.18
N ALA A 145 -6.04 11.72 13.95
CA ALA A 145 -5.11 11.41 15.03
C ALA A 145 -4.58 12.65 15.74
N LEU A 146 -4.36 13.75 15.03
CA LEU A 146 -3.96 15.03 15.63
C LEU A 146 -5.09 15.60 16.49
N TRP A 147 -6.32 15.58 15.99
CA TRP A 147 -7.48 16.04 16.73
C TRP A 147 -7.67 15.27 18.05
N LEU A 148 -7.50 13.95 18.05
CA LEU A 148 -7.59 13.10 19.26
C LEU A 148 -6.48 13.36 20.28
N LYS A 149 -5.32 13.87 19.85
CA LYS A 149 -4.21 14.25 20.77
C LYS A 149 -4.44 15.60 21.45
N GLU A 150 -5.28 16.45 20.87
CA GLU A 150 -5.56 17.81 21.36
C GLU A 150 -6.82 17.87 22.25
N HIS A 151 -7.67 16.84 22.26
CA HIS A 151 -8.94 16.73 23.01
C HIS A 151 -9.01 15.45 23.83
#